data_65c9ac4981cce941afbe268d140297cf
#
_entry.id   65c9ac4981cce941afbe268d140297cf
#
_cell.length_a   1.000
_cell.length_b   1.000
_cell.length_c   1.000
_cell.angle_alpha   90.00
_cell.angle_beta   90.00
_cell.angle_gamma   90.00
#
_symmetry.space_group_name_H-M   'P 1'
#
loop_
_entity.id
_entity.type
_entity.pdbx_description
1 polymer ?
#
loop_
_entity_poly.entity_id
_entity_poly.type
_entity_poly.pdbx_seq_one_letter_code
_entity_poly.pdbx_strand_id
1 'polypeptide(L)'
;MVMLCVIGLGTYAQTGEKAIGVNLGYGTEISNLGIGAKFQYGITDAIRAEASFDYFLKKDGVSMWDINLNAHYLFPVADKFKVYPLVGLTYTNWKLGGDMDSDLGDNDFDYGYGEEIDIEDSNTGKFGVNLGAGVEYAISSNLSVNFELKYQLISDFNQAVFGVGVAYKF
;
A
#
# COMPACT_ATOMS: atom_id res chain seq x y z
N MET A 1 9.46 39.58 2.55
CA MET A 1 8.76 38.42 2.01
C MET A 1 9.35 38.17 0.63
N VAL A 2 10.36 37.29 0.57
CA VAL A 2 11.09 36.98 -0.67
C VAL A 2 10.54 35.64 -1.15
N MET A 3 9.75 35.68 -2.20
CA MET A 3 9.24 34.53 -2.91
C MET A 3 10.37 34.01 -3.80
N LEU A 4 11.11 33.02 -3.31
CA LEU A 4 12.12 32.34 -4.12
C LEU A 4 11.39 31.44 -5.11
N CYS A 5 11.21 31.92 -6.34
CA CYS A 5 10.91 31.05 -7.48
C CYS A 5 12.18 30.24 -7.81
N VAL A 6 12.34 29.09 -7.22
CA VAL A 6 13.31 28.11 -7.68
C VAL A 6 12.73 27.45 -8.93
N ILE A 7 13.07 28.03 -10.09
CA ILE A 7 12.88 27.36 -11.38
C ILE A 7 14.00 26.32 -11.47
N GLY A 8 13.79 25.17 -10.85
CA GLY A 8 14.65 24.01 -11.03
C GLY A 8 14.36 23.38 -12.38
N LEU A 9 15.32 23.41 -13.28
CA LEU A 9 15.35 22.55 -14.49
C LEU A 9 15.61 21.09 -14.05
N GLY A 10 14.67 20.52 -13.31
CA GLY A 10 14.68 19.11 -12.97
C GLY A 10 13.88 18.34 -14.02
N THR A 11 14.30 17.14 -14.32
CA THR A 11 13.52 16.18 -15.13
C THR A 11 12.15 15.99 -14.50
N TYR A 12 11.16 16.71 -15.01
CA TYR A 12 9.78 16.58 -14.62
C TYR A 12 9.31 15.16 -15.02
N ALA A 13 8.42 14.56 -14.22
CA ALA A 13 7.68 13.43 -14.68
C ALA A 13 6.97 13.86 -15.96
N GLN A 14 7.23 13.18 -17.07
CA GLN A 14 6.60 13.59 -18.33
C GLN A 14 5.13 13.20 -18.27
N THR A 15 4.26 14.07 -18.71
CA THR A 15 2.84 13.77 -18.89
C THR A 15 2.69 12.49 -19.72
N GLY A 16 1.95 11.50 -19.21
CA GLY A 16 1.81 10.19 -19.83
C GLY A 16 2.88 9.15 -19.45
N GLU A 17 3.87 9.51 -18.62
CA GLU A 17 4.85 8.55 -18.12
C GLU A 17 4.17 7.46 -17.30
N LYS A 18 4.50 6.22 -17.59
CA LYS A 18 3.98 5.04 -16.90
C LYS A 18 5.11 4.36 -16.15
N ALA A 19 4.80 3.85 -14.96
CA ALA A 19 5.74 3.04 -14.22
C ALA A 19 5.02 1.88 -13.53
N ILE A 20 5.72 0.77 -13.42
CA ILE A 20 5.33 -0.36 -12.57
C ILE A 20 6.35 -0.51 -11.46
N GLY A 21 5.93 -0.94 -10.32
CA GLY A 21 6.84 -1.11 -9.19
C GLY A 21 6.39 -2.17 -8.21
N VAL A 22 7.31 -2.47 -7.31
CA VAL A 22 7.08 -3.32 -6.15
C VAL A 22 7.44 -2.53 -4.90
N ASN A 23 6.78 -2.83 -3.81
CA ASN A 23 7.03 -2.21 -2.51
C ASN A 23 7.03 -3.25 -1.41
N LEU A 24 7.86 -2.97 -0.40
CA LEU A 24 7.82 -3.63 0.91
C LEU A 24 7.27 -2.60 1.89
N GLY A 25 6.28 -2.99 2.67
CA GLY A 25 5.63 -2.14 3.64
C GLY A 25 5.64 -2.74 5.04
N TYR A 26 5.50 -1.88 6.03
CA TYR A 26 5.29 -2.28 7.42
C TYR A 26 4.10 -1.48 7.96
N GLY A 27 3.04 -2.20 8.36
CA GLY A 27 1.87 -1.60 9.00
C GLY A 27 2.00 -1.64 10.51
N THR A 28 1.84 -0.50 11.16
CA THR A 28 2.09 -0.36 12.61
C THR A 28 1.04 -1.06 13.46
N GLU A 29 -0.22 -1.00 13.06
CA GLU A 29 -1.31 -1.59 13.84
C GLU A 29 -1.31 -3.12 13.75
N ILE A 30 -1.16 -3.63 12.54
CA ILE A 30 -1.06 -5.08 12.32
C ILE A 30 0.31 -5.65 12.67
N SER A 31 1.32 -4.77 12.91
CA SER A 31 2.71 -5.12 13.20
C SER A 31 3.30 -6.15 12.21
N ASN A 32 2.95 -6.03 10.93
CA ASN A 32 3.28 -7.00 9.89
C ASN A 32 4.00 -6.36 8.71
N LEU A 33 4.89 -7.15 8.13
CA LEU A 33 5.48 -6.86 6.84
C LEU A 33 4.49 -7.16 5.73
N GLY A 34 4.43 -6.29 4.73
CA GLY A 34 3.65 -6.44 3.51
C GLY A 34 4.53 -6.38 2.27
N ILE A 35 4.08 -7.02 1.23
CA ILE A 35 4.62 -6.90 -0.12
C ILE A 35 3.52 -6.42 -1.04
N GLY A 36 3.85 -5.51 -1.94
CA GLY A 36 2.87 -4.96 -2.87
C GLY A 36 3.42 -4.73 -4.26
N ALA A 37 2.47 -4.54 -5.17
CA ALA A 37 2.73 -4.09 -6.54
C ALA A 37 2.01 -2.76 -6.76
N LYS A 38 2.60 -1.91 -7.58
CA LYS A 38 2.04 -0.60 -7.89
C LYS A 38 2.19 -0.22 -9.35
N PHE A 39 1.20 0.50 -9.83
CA PHE A 39 1.20 1.13 -11.14
C PHE A 39 1.07 2.64 -10.97
N GLN A 40 1.89 3.38 -11.67
CA GLN A 40 1.91 4.85 -11.63
C GLN A 40 1.68 5.43 -13.02
N TYR A 41 0.93 6.52 -13.07
CA TYR A 41 0.65 7.25 -14.29
C TYR A 41 0.79 8.76 -14.06
N GLY A 42 1.67 9.40 -14.84
CA GLY A 42 1.85 10.85 -14.84
C GLY A 42 0.69 11.55 -15.54
N ILE A 43 -0.20 12.17 -14.78
CA ILE A 43 -1.34 12.95 -15.31
C ILE A 43 -0.82 14.28 -15.86
N THR A 44 0.05 14.91 -15.11
CA THR A 44 0.79 16.14 -15.49
C THR A 44 2.23 16.00 -15.03
N ASP A 45 3.07 16.99 -15.34
CA ASP A 45 4.46 17.00 -14.89
C ASP A 45 4.61 17.01 -13.35
N ALA A 46 3.58 17.51 -12.65
CA ALA A 46 3.58 17.59 -11.20
C ALA A 46 2.62 16.60 -10.51
N ILE A 47 1.64 16.06 -11.23
CA ILE A 47 0.60 15.19 -10.65
C ILE A 47 0.72 13.78 -11.20
N ARG A 48 0.83 12.81 -10.29
CA ARG A 48 0.91 11.39 -10.60
C ARG A 48 -0.22 10.66 -9.87
N ALA A 49 -0.95 9.80 -10.59
CA ALA A 49 -1.83 8.82 -9.98
C ALA A 49 -1.05 7.52 -9.71
N GLU A 50 -1.36 6.86 -8.62
CA GLU A 50 -0.84 5.55 -8.27
C GLU A 50 -1.97 4.63 -7.85
N ALA A 51 -2.00 3.44 -8.43
CA ALA A 51 -2.81 2.33 -7.95
C ALA A 51 -1.88 1.27 -7.36
N SER A 52 -2.15 0.78 -6.16
CA SER A 52 -1.37 -0.28 -5.55
C SER A 52 -2.26 -1.37 -4.95
N PHE A 53 -1.70 -2.57 -4.90
CA PHE A 53 -2.21 -3.71 -4.17
C PHE A 53 -1.13 -4.16 -3.21
N ASP A 54 -1.44 -4.21 -1.91
CA ASP A 54 -0.53 -4.60 -0.85
C ASP A 54 -1.09 -5.80 -0.10
N TYR A 55 -0.27 -6.82 0.13
CA TYR A 55 -0.59 -7.99 0.92
C TYR A 55 0.32 -8.05 2.14
N PHE A 56 -0.27 -8.00 3.32
CA PHE A 56 0.43 -8.12 4.59
C PHE A 56 0.45 -9.58 5.04
N LEU A 57 1.64 -10.05 5.33
CA LEU A 57 1.90 -11.45 5.68
C LEU A 57 1.14 -11.83 6.95
N LYS A 58 0.72 -13.09 7.02
CA LYS A 58 -0.01 -13.62 8.17
C LYS A 58 0.87 -13.59 9.42
N LYS A 59 0.36 -12.99 10.49
CA LYS A 59 0.93 -13.03 11.83
C LYS A 59 -0.20 -13.16 12.84
N ASP A 60 -0.02 -14.06 13.82
CA ASP A 60 -1.00 -14.32 14.87
C ASP A 60 -2.40 -14.67 14.35
N GLY A 61 -2.47 -15.35 13.18
CA GLY A 61 -3.73 -15.78 12.59
C GLY A 61 -4.46 -14.73 11.74
N VAL A 62 -3.92 -13.50 11.64
CA VAL A 62 -4.52 -12.40 10.88
C VAL A 62 -3.71 -12.11 9.63
N SER A 63 -4.36 -12.09 8.48
CA SER A 63 -3.81 -11.56 7.23
C SER A 63 -4.67 -10.42 6.71
N MET A 64 -4.05 -9.48 6.02
CA MET A 64 -4.72 -8.32 5.46
C MET A 64 -4.22 -8.06 4.05
N TRP A 65 -5.10 -7.60 3.18
CA TRP A 65 -4.72 -7.00 1.91
C TRP A 65 -5.45 -5.70 1.71
N ASP A 66 -4.84 -4.79 0.99
CA ASP A 66 -5.47 -3.54 0.63
C ASP A 66 -5.26 -3.19 -0.85
N ILE A 67 -6.18 -2.40 -1.37
CA ILE A 67 -6.08 -1.74 -2.67
C ILE A 67 -6.10 -0.25 -2.40
N ASN A 68 -5.13 0.46 -2.96
CA ASN A 68 -5.01 1.90 -2.81
C ASN A 68 -5.08 2.60 -4.16
N LEU A 69 -5.71 3.77 -4.16
CA LEU A 69 -5.69 4.71 -5.27
C LEU A 69 -5.26 6.06 -4.72
N ASN A 70 -4.04 6.49 -5.04
CA ASN A 70 -3.41 7.68 -4.49
C ASN A 70 -3.13 8.71 -5.60
N ALA A 71 -3.19 9.98 -5.24
CA ALA A 71 -2.66 11.08 -6.02
C ALA A 71 -1.42 11.64 -5.31
N HIS A 72 -0.35 11.83 -6.06
CA HIS A 72 0.92 12.40 -5.60
C HIS A 72 1.14 13.75 -6.26
N TYR A 73 1.58 14.73 -5.51
CA TYR A 73 2.06 15.99 -6.05
C TYR A 73 3.59 16.03 -5.95
N LEU A 74 4.26 15.98 -7.10
CA LEU A 74 5.71 15.81 -7.19
C LEU A 74 6.43 17.18 -7.13
N PHE A 75 7.28 17.35 -6.11
CA PHE A 75 8.18 18.49 -5.99
C PHE A 75 9.61 18.04 -6.29
N PRO A 76 10.19 18.40 -7.44
CA PRO A 76 11.60 18.16 -7.68
C PRO A 76 12.43 19.09 -6.78
N VAL A 77 13.21 18.52 -5.87
CA VAL A 77 14.08 19.27 -4.95
C VAL A 77 15.55 19.22 -5.37
N ALA A 78 15.90 18.24 -6.21
CA ALA A 78 17.20 18.12 -6.86
C ALA A 78 17.05 17.31 -8.16
N ASP A 79 18.09 17.26 -9.00
CA ASP A 79 18.05 16.60 -10.32
C ASP A 79 17.52 15.16 -10.31
N LYS A 80 17.80 14.42 -9.24
CA LYS A 80 17.40 13.02 -9.08
C LYS A 80 16.47 12.77 -7.90
N PHE A 81 16.10 13.82 -7.17
CA PHE A 81 15.39 13.70 -5.90
C PHE A 81 14.07 14.47 -5.95
N LYS A 82 12.98 13.79 -5.67
CA LYS A 82 11.64 14.37 -5.57
C LYS A 82 11.05 14.06 -4.21
N VAL A 83 10.30 15.02 -3.68
CA VAL A 83 9.43 14.80 -2.52
C VAL A 83 7.99 14.94 -2.96
N TYR A 84 7.09 14.22 -2.33
CA TYR A 84 5.68 14.30 -2.68
C TYR A 84 4.76 14.05 -1.49
N PRO A 85 3.80 14.93 -1.22
CA PRO A 85 2.62 14.59 -0.47
C PRO A 85 1.74 13.65 -1.28
N LEU A 86 1.01 12.79 -0.60
CA LEU A 86 0.03 11.91 -1.19
C LEU A 86 -1.31 11.99 -0.44
N VAL A 87 -2.37 11.86 -1.20
CA VAL A 87 -3.74 11.71 -0.71
C VAL A 87 -4.44 10.67 -1.56
N GLY A 88 -5.27 9.83 -0.95
CA GLY A 88 -5.95 8.79 -1.70
C GLY A 88 -7.01 8.06 -0.94
N LEU A 89 -7.50 7.01 -1.56
CA LEU A 89 -8.50 6.10 -1.02
C LEU A 89 -7.87 4.72 -0.83
N THR A 90 -8.30 4.02 0.19
CA THR A 90 -7.93 2.63 0.45
C THR A 90 -9.17 1.79 0.65
N TYR A 91 -9.12 0.55 0.18
CA TYR A 91 -10.04 -0.50 0.54
C TYR A 91 -9.25 -1.64 1.15
N THR A 92 -9.54 -1.97 2.38
CA THR A 92 -8.83 -2.95 3.17
C THR A 92 -9.73 -4.14 3.46
N ASN A 93 -9.20 -5.34 3.35
CA ASN A 93 -9.92 -6.55 3.70
C ASN A 93 -9.10 -7.41 4.67
N TRP A 94 -9.74 -7.84 5.73
CA TRP A 94 -9.16 -8.64 6.79
C TRP A 94 -9.67 -10.07 6.73
N LYS A 95 -8.76 -11.03 6.89
CA LYS A 95 -9.10 -12.43 7.09
C LYS A 95 -8.58 -12.87 8.46
N LEU A 96 -9.48 -13.20 9.34
CA LEU A 96 -9.16 -13.95 10.55
C LEU A 96 -9.15 -15.44 10.17
N GLY A 97 -7.98 -15.98 9.89
CA GLY A 97 -7.80 -17.41 9.67
C GLY A 97 -7.58 -18.11 11.00
N GLY A 98 -8.57 -18.77 11.52
CA GLY A 98 -8.37 -19.83 12.48
C GLY A 98 -7.76 -21.02 11.74
N ASP A 99 -6.42 -21.20 11.79
CA ASP A 99 -5.84 -22.50 11.49
C ASP A 99 -6.18 -23.41 12.67
N MET A 100 -7.30 -24.09 12.57
CA MET A 100 -7.41 -25.39 13.22
C MET A 100 -6.65 -26.36 12.32
N ASP A 101 -5.37 -26.56 12.62
CA ASP A 101 -4.70 -27.78 12.23
C ASP A 101 -5.48 -28.94 12.88
N SER A 102 -6.37 -29.51 12.07
CA SER A 102 -7.03 -30.76 12.39
C SER A 102 -6.02 -31.88 12.14
N ASP A 103 -4.97 -31.92 12.96
CA ASP A 103 -4.18 -33.15 13.14
C ASP A 103 -4.67 -33.83 14.43
N LEU A 104 -5.87 -34.39 14.37
CA LEU A 104 -6.32 -35.38 15.32
C LEU A 104 -6.93 -36.54 14.54
N GLY A 105 -6.17 -37.61 14.55
CA GLY A 105 -6.47 -38.86 13.95
C GLY A 105 -7.87 -39.39 14.22
N ASP A 106 -8.26 -40.27 13.31
CA ASP A 106 -9.38 -41.17 13.36
C ASP A 106 -9.74 -41.64 14.79
N ASN A 107 -10.91 -41.22 15.24
CA ASN A 107 -11.73 -42.03 16.13
C ASN A 107 -13.19 -41.72 15.81
N ASP A 108 -13.82 -42.70 15.16
CA ASP A 108 -15.24 -42.95 15.07
C ASP A 108 -15.94 -42.68 16.41
N PHE A 109 -16.78 -41.69 16.48
CA PHE A 109 -17.98 -41.68 17.32
C PHE A 109 -19.06 -40.84 16.65
N ASP A 110 -19.95 -41.57 15.97
CA ASP A 110 -21.25 -41.15 15.52
C ASP A 110 -22.15 -40.82 16.74
N TYR A 111 -22.54 -39.55 16.91
CA TYR A 111 -23.82 -39.17 17.52
C TYR A 111 -24.27 -37.86 16.90
N GLY A 112 -25.31 -37.96 16.07
CA GLY A 112 -26.00 -36.85 15.47
C GLY A 112 -26.62 -35.91 16.49
N TYR A 113 -26.49 -34.66 16.17
CA TYR A 113 -27.51 -33.59 16.16
C TYR A 113 -26.87 -32.42 15.45
N GLY A 114 -27.44 -32.09 14.29
CA GLY A 114 -26.99 -30.98 13.47
C GLY A 114 -27.27 -29.63 14.11
N GLU A 115 -26.24 -28.88 14.36
CA GLU A 115 -26.21 -27.44 14.16
C GLU A 115 -24.99 -27.19 13.31
N GLU A 116 -25.23 -26.91 12.04
CA GLU A 116 -24.25 -26.30 11.18
C GLU A 116 -23.86 -24.97 11.83
N ILE A 117 -22.74 -24.96 12.55
CA ILE A 117 -22.11 -23.72 12.92
C ILE A 117 -21.48 -23.26 11.63
N ASP A 118 -22.22 -22.45 10.86
CA ASP A 118 -21.66 -21.60 9.82
C ASP A 118 -20.64 -20.70 10.53
N ILE A 119 -19.38 -21.12 10.52
CA ILE A 119 -18.26 -20.23 10.75
C ILE A 119 -18.21 -19.37 9.50
N GLU A 120 -19.04 -18.31 9.49
CA GLU A 120 -18.86 -17.23 8.52
C GLU A 120 -17.41 -16.80 8.64
N ASP A 121 -16.64 -17.06 7.57
CA ASP A 121 -15.38 -16.35 7.32
C ASP A 121 -15.68 -14.89 7.45
N SER A 122 -15.36 -14.28 8.59
CA SER A 122 -15.58 -12.87 8.86
C SER A 122 -14.64 -12.06 7.98
N ASN A 123 -15.04 -11.93 6.73
CA ASN A 123 -14.40 -11.11 5.72
C ASN A 123 -14.90 -9.69 5.89
N THR A 124 -14.19 -8.87 6.63
CA THR A 124 -14.57 -7.48 6.90
C THR A 124 -13.80 -6.54 6.00
N GLY A 125 -14.46 -6.09 4.93
CA GLY A 125 -13.94 -5.04 4.06
C GLY A 125 -14.28 -3.64 4.59
N LYS A 126 -13.30 -2.73 4.62
CA LYS A 126 -13.48 -1.34 5.05
C LYS A 126 -12.83 -0.36 4.07
N PHE A 127 -13.51 0.76 3.85
CA PHE A 127 -12.96 1.89 3.10
C PHE A 127 -12.27 2.87 4.03
N GLY A 128 -11.24 3.53 3.53
CA GLY A 128 -10.51 4.55 4.25
C GLY A 128 -9.88 5.59 3.32
N VAL A 129 -9.23 6.55 3.94
CA VAL A 129 -8.50 7.63 3.27
C VAL A 129 -7.02 7.49 3.60
N ASN A 130 -6.17 7.66 2.59
CA ASN A 130 -4.72 7.72 2.74
C ASN A 130 -4.27 9.17 2.76
N LEU A 131 -3.45 9.52 3.73
CA LEU A 131 -2.71 10.79 3.80
C LEU A 131 -1.25 10.47 4.07
N GLY A 132 -0.33 11.10 3.35
CA GLY A 132 1.08 10.81 3.59
C GLY A 132 2.03 11.65 2.77
N ALA A 133 3.26 11.24 2.77
CA ALA A 133 4.32 11.83 1.99
C ALA A 133 5.37 10.78 1.63
N GLY A 134 6.10 11.05 0.56
CA GLY A 134 7.19 10.19 0.15
C GLY A 134 8.34 10.99 -0.45
N VAL A 135 9.44 10.28 -0.60
CA VAL A 135 10.63 10.73 -1.31
C VAL A 135 10.97 9.72 -2.40
N GLU A 136 11.40 10.21 -3.54
CA GLU A 136 11.79 9.39 -4.68
C GLU A 136 13.19 9.79 -5.15
N TYR A 137 14.03 8.82 -5.35
CA TYR A 137 15.37 8.99 -5.92
C TYR A 137 15.48 8.24 -7.23
N ALA A 138 15.82 8.95 -8.30
CA ALA A 138 16.05 8.35 -9.62
C ALA A 138 17.45 7.74 -9.67
N ILE A 139 17.53 6.40 -9.71
CA ILE A 139 18.77 5.66 -9.87
C ILE A 139 19.28 5.80 -11.32
N SER A 140 18.34 5.71 -12.27
CA SER A 140 18.60 5.90 -13.69
C SER A 140 17.40 6.62 -14.34
N SER A 141 17.43 6.79 -15.67
CA SER A 141 16.32 7.37 -16.43
C SER A 141 15.02 6.58 -16.26
N ASN A 142 15.11 5.26 -16.09
CA ASN A 142 13.96 4.37 -16.03
C ASN A 142 13.72 3.74 -14.66
N LEU A 143 14.65 3.85 -13.72
CA LEU A 143 14.58 3.17 -12.43
C LEU A 143 14.63 4.18 -11.29
N SER A 144 13.67 4.11 -10.40
CA SER A 144 13.63 4.92 -9.17
C SER A 144 13.37 4.05 -7.94
N VAL A 145 13.88 4.50 -6.80
CA VAL A 145 13.58 3.98 -5.48
C VAL A 145 12.79 5.03 -4.73
N ASN A 146 11.82 4.62 -3.96
CA ASN A 146 11.04 5.52 -3.12
C ASN A 146 10.91 5.01 -1.70
N PHE A 147 10.83 5.96 -0.79
CA PHE A 147 10.42 5.74 0.59
C PHE A 147 9.14 6.53 0.84
N GLU A 148 8.17 5.92 1.50
CA GLU A 148 6.83 6.46 1.67
C GLU A 148 6.33 6.22 3.09
N LEU A 149 5.73 7.24 3.66
CA LEU A 149 5.00 7.17 4.92
C LEU A 149 3.57 7.58 4.64
N LYS A 150 2.64 6.67 4.82
CA LYS A 150 1.21 6.96 4.70
C LYS A 150 0.48 6.63 6.00
N TYR A 151 -0.50 7.43 6.33
CA TYR A 151 -1.44 7.20 7.40
C TYR A 151 -2.79 6.85 6.78
N GLN A 152 -3.30 5.67 7.11
CA GLN A 152 -4.59 5.18 6.64
C GLN A 152 -5.64 5.44 7.70
N LEU A 153 -6.59 6.31 7.36
CA LEU A 153 -7.78 6.61 8.17
C LEU A 153 -8.90 5.68 7.72
N ILE A 154 -9.08 4.58 8.43
CA ILE A 154 -10.11 3.56 8.15
C ILE A 154 -11.09 3.57 9.32
N SER A 155 -12.38 3.41 9.05
CA SER A 155 -13.39 3.34 10.10
C SER A 155 -13.03 2.26 11.13
N ASP A 156 -12.92 2.65 12.39
CA ASP A 156 -12.55 1.83 13.55
C ASP A 156 -11.10 1.29 13.53
N PHE A 157 -10.28 1.73 12.58
CA PHE A 157 -8.92 1.25 12.45
C PHE A 157 -8.03 2.24 11.71
N ASN A 158 -7.12 2.87 12.42
CA ASN A 158 -6.14 3.80 11.86
C ASN A 158 -4.76 3.19 11.95
N GLN A 159 -3.98 3.25 10.86
CA GLN A 159 -2.62 2.75 10.88
C GLN A 159 -1.64 3.65 10.13
N ALA A 160 -0.39 3.65 10.58
CA ALA A 160 0.71 4.17 9.80
C ALA A 160 1.36 3.03 9.01
N VAL A 161 1.67 3.27 7.74
CA VAL A 161 2.35 2.32 6.87
C VAL A 161 3.64 2.95 6.36
N PHE A 162 4.76 2.31 6.65
CA PHE A 162 6.07 2.66 6.13
C PHE A 162 6.36 1.78 4.93
N GLY A 163 6.73 2.37 3.81
CA GLY A 163 6.99 1.66 2.58
C GLY A 163 8.31 2.02 1.95
N VAL A 164 8.99 1.02 1.39
CA VAL A 164 10.14 1.18 0.50
C VAL A 164 9.81 0.47 -0.81
N GLY A 165 9.99 1.16 -1.91
CA GLY A 165 9.63 0.61 -3.21
C GLY A 165 10.65 0.92 -4.30
N VAL A 166 10.55 0.14 -5.37
CA VAL A 166 11.28 0.35 -6.61
C VAL A 166 10.27 0.44 -7.73
N ALA A 167 10.43 1.41 -8.62
CA ALA A 167 9.57 1.61 -9.78
C ALA A 167 10.38 1.69 -11.07
N TYR A 168 9.91 1.01 -12.10
CA TYR A 168 10.45 1.02 -13.44
C TYR A 168 9.52 1.76 -14.39
N LYS A 169 10.05 2.78 -15.04
CA LYS A 169 9.36 3.65 -16.01
C LYS A 169 9.52 3.12 -17.44
N PHE A 170 8.47 3.18 -18.22
CA PHE A 170 8.45 2.69 -19.61
C PHE A 170 7.56 3.54 -20.51
#